data_f3b6cced19df44259222e30227b880fb
#
_entry.id   f3b6cced19df44259222e30227b880fb
#
_cell.length_a   1.000
_cell.length_b   1.000
_cell.length_c   1.000
_cell.angle_alpha   90.00
_cell.angle_beta   90.00
_cell.angle_gamma   90.00
#
_symmetry.space_group_name_H-M   'P 1'
#
loop_
_entity.id
_entity.type
_entity.pdbx_description
1 polymer ?
#
loop_
_entity_poly.entity_id
_entity_poly.type
_entity_poly.pdbx_seq_one_letter_code
_entity_poly.pdbx_strand_id
1 'polypeptide(L)'
;MQPDTPPLAARRSAFFTLLVTEAAERAGFYGMEAILLLFMVQQLGMADMGADLLVGAFAAMIYATPLLGGWLGDRVYGARRTVVLGAILLSAGYGLLALSTVYRTLFEPALALAATGNGLFKPNAAQLIRCLYEEHPQERDSAFTLYYMAANVGSALSMLCIPLVRDYAGSFTAFGLCVAGPACALDVLLARTHALRYTGSAPDKAPLLPRPTIGGATAIFLCTLAVMGVLSSASFARLAVFGCLALVAILWGALYRKAAARERLNLVTMGIMLLQSIAFYCFYQQMQTSLTLFALTNVDGTFRILGHPLFALSAAQFQALDPIFIILLSPLLAKLYHALASRNRDLSLPTKFAVGFGFVALAFFIWWSGTRLAGSGLTSAWPMLGGYFALATAELLIGGLGLAVIARYAPARLNGLMVGAYYLTVGAGMYLGSEIASFATPAANAAPCKITIMKRCLALWAYAASGW
;
A
#
# COMPACT_ATOMS: atom_id res chain seq x y z
N MET A 1 -19.39 -35.50 -4.27
CA MET A 1 -18.80 -35.34 -2.93
C MET A 1 -19.11 -33.93 -2.48
N GLN A 2 -19.97 -33.77 -1.47
CA GLN A 2 -20.14 -32.47 -0.81
C GLN A 2 -18.75 -32.00 -0.32
N PRO A 3 -18.35 -30.75 -0.54
CA PRO A 3 -17.13 -30.27 0.08
C PRO A 3 -17.28 -30.39 1.58
N ASP A 4 -16.36 -31.10 2.26
CA ASP A 4 -16.33 -31.20 3.71
C ASP A 4 -16.21 -29.80 4.29
N THR A 5 -17.32 -29.24 4.79
CA THR A 5 -17.31 -27.96 5.49
C THR A 5 -16.35 -28.07 6.66
N PRO A 6 -15.35 -27.17 6.77
CA PRO A 6 -14.39 -27.27 7.86
C PRO A 6 -15.09 -27.13 9.20
N PRO A 7 -14.81 -28.00 10.19
CA PRO A 7 -15.32 -27.82 11.55
C PRO A 7 -14.96 -26.42 12.06
N LEU A 8 -15.83 -25.79 12.87
CA LEU A 8 -15.63 -24.44 13.38
C LEU A 8 -14.24 -24.21 14.00
N ALA A 9 -13.73 -25.19 14.75
CA ALA A 9 -12.41 -25.14 15.35
C ALA A 9 -11.29 -25.11 14.30
N ALA A 10 -11.40 -25.90 13.22
CA ALA A 10 -10.44 -25.90 12.12
C ALA A 10 -10.48 -24.58 11.34
N ARG A 11 -11.68 -24.03 11.09
CA ARG A 11 -11.86 -22.72 10.44
C ARG A 11 -11.22 -21.59 11.26
N ARG A 12 -11.46 -21.55 12.57
CA ARG A 12 -10.82 -20.59 13.47
C ARG A 12 -9.30 -20.71 13.50
N SER A 13 -8.78 -21.94 13.54
CA SER A 13 -7.33 -22.20 13.50
C SER A 13 -6.71 -21.72 12.18
N ALA A 14 -7.34 -22.02 11.04
CA ALA A 14 -6.89 -21.55 9.74
C ALA A 14 -6.93 -20.02 9.64
N PHE A 15 -8.01 -19.41 10.10
CA PHE A 15 -8.15 -17.94 10.10
C PHE A 15 -7.09 -17.27 10.96
N PHE A 16 -6.88 -17.74 12.19
CA PHE A 16 -5.82 -17.20 13.05
C PHE A 16 -4.43 -17.34 12.41
N THR A 17 -4.15 -18.48 11.76
CA THR A 17 -2.91 -18.68 11.00
C THR A 17 -2.74 -17.61 9.93
N LEU A 18 -3.78 -17.29 9.15
CA LEU A 18 -3.74 -16.26 8.10
C LEU A 18 -3.60 -14.86 8.68
N LEU A 19 -4.22 -14.55 9.84
CA LEU A 19 -4.05 -13.27 10.52
C LEU A 19 -2.60 -13.03 10.97
N VAL A 20 -1.98 -14.05 11.59
CA VAL A 20 -0.57 -13.95 12.03
C VAL A 20 0.36 -13.82 10.83
N THR A 21 0.10 -14.59 9.77
CA THR A 21 0.87 -14.54 8.52
C THR A 21 0.82 -13.14 7.89
N GLU A 22 -0.37 -12.52 7.84
CA GLU A 22 -0.53 -11.15 7.30
C GLU A 22 0.17 -10.13 8.19
N ALA A 23 -0.08 -10.15 9.50
CA ALA A 23 0.54 -9.20 10.42
C ALA A 23 2.07 -9.24 10.37
N ALA A 24 2.65 -10.45 10.32
CA ALA A 24 4.09 -10.65 10.25
C ALA A 24 4.68 -10.13 8.92
N GLU A 25 4.07 -10.48 7.80
CA GLU A 25 4.53 -10.04 6.49
C GLU A 25 4.40 -8.52 6.35
N ARG A 26 3.26 -7.94 6.76
CA ARG A 26 3.05 -6.49 6.75
C ARG A 26 4.03 -5.74 7.65
N ALA A 27 4.41 -6.32 8.79
CA ALA A 27 5.47 -5.75 9.63
C ALA A 27 6.80 -5.66 8.88
N GLY A 28 7.19 -6.70 8.14
CA GLY A 28 8.39 -6.66 7.29
C GLY A 28 8.30 -5.57 6.21
N PHE A 29 7.18 -5.54 5.47
CA PHE A 29 6.97 -4.61 4.36
C PHE A 29 6.97 -3.15 4.82
N TYR A 30 6.13 -2.78 5.76
CA TYR A 30 5.99 -1.40 6.21
C TYR A 30 7.18 -0.91 7.05
N GLY A 31 7.87 -1.83 7.74
CA GLY A 31 9.14 -1.52 8.38
C GLY A 31 10.23 -1.14 7.39
N MET A 32 10.35 -1.89 6.29
CA MET A 32 11.24 -1.58 5.19
C MET A 32 10.86 -0.24 4.54
N GLU A 33 9.59 -0.05 4.22
CA GLU A 33 9.08 1.14 3.55
C GLU A 33 9.33 2.42 4.36
N ALA A 34 9.16 2.37 5.69
CA ALA A 34 9.36 3.51 6.58
C ALA A 34 10.78 4.09 6.55
N ILE A 35 11.79 3.26 6.30
CA ILE A 35 13.20 3.69 6.28
C ILE A 35 13.77 3.80 4.86
N LEU A 36 13.07 3.33 3.83
CA LEU A 36 13.58 3.20 2.46
C LEU A 36 14.00 4.55 1.87
N LEU A 37 13.12 5.57 1.93
CA LEU A 37 13.42 6.91 1.40
C LEU A 37 14.62 7.53 2.10
N LEU A 38 14.68 7.45 3.43
CA LEU A 38 15.78 7.99 4.21
C LEU A 38 17.09 7.25 3.95
N PHE A 39 17.03 5.94 3.72
CA PHE A 39 18.21 5.16 3.31
C PHE A 39 18.75 5.64 1.95
N MET A 40 17.89 5.85 0.97
CA MET A 40 18.28 6.35 -0.36
C MET A 40 18.93 7.73 -0.28
N VAL A 41 18.35 8.64 0.48
CA VAL A 41 18.85 10.03 0.57
C VAL A 41 20.11 10.11 1.44
N GLN A 42 20.09 9.51 2.63
CA GLN A 42 21.14 9.70 3.63
C GLN A 42 22.36 8.78 3.46
N GLN A 43 22.14 7.54 2.98
CA GLN A 43 23.23 6.54 2.85
C GLN A 43 23.64 6.29 1.42
N LEU A 44 22.70 6.19 0.48
CA LEU A 44 23.05 6.04 -0.93
C LEU A 44 23.40 7.39 -1.60
N GLY A 45 23.19 8.53 -0.91
CA GLY A 45 23.49 9.86 -1.43
C GLY A 45 22.67 10.24 -2.65
N MET A 46 21.49 9.64 -2.83
CA MET A 46 20.58 9.98 -3.92
C MET A 46 20.02 11.39 -3.72
N ALA A 47 19.86 12.14 -4.81
CA ALA A 47 19.13 13.39 -4.77
C ALA A 47 17.68 13.12 -4.36
N ASP A 48 17.10 13.99 -3.53
CA ASP A 48 15.73 13.86 -3.01
C ASP A 48 14.72 13.57 -4.13
N MET A 49 14.82 14.30 -5.25
CA MET A 49 13.97 14.11 -6.43
C MET A 49 14.10 12.69 -7.03
N GLY A 50 15.31 12.15 -7.12
CA GLY A 50 15.54 10.80 -7.63
C GLY A 50 14.99 9.72 -6.69
N ALA A 51 15.14 9.94 -5.38
CA ALA A 51 14.62 9.05 -4.35
C ALA A 51 13.08 9.03 -4.35
N ASP A 52 12.43 10.21 -4.42
CA ASP A 52 10.97 10.32 -4.54
C ASP A 52 10.42 9.55 -5.75
N LEU A 53 11.05 9.74 -6.93
CA LEU A 53 10.65 9.05 -8.16
C LEU A 53 10.80 7.53 -8.05
N LEU A 54 11.87 7.06 -7.40
CA LEU A 54 12.11 5.63 -7.22
C LEU A 54 11.12 5.01 -6.23
N VAL A 55 10.77 5.72 -5.14
CA VAL A 55 9.69 5.29 -4.22
C VAL A 55 8.36 5.17 -4.98
N GLY A 56 8.04 6.14 -5.83
CA GLY A 56 6.84 6.08 -6.66
C GLY A 56 6.85 4.95 -7.68
N ALA A 57 7.99 4.69 -8.32
CA ALA A 57 8.15 3.56 -9.24
C ALA A 57 7.98 2.22 -8.51
N PHE A 58 8.58 2.09 -7.32
CA PHE A 58 8.44 0.91 -6.48
C PHE A 58 6.98 0.72 -6.05
N ALA A 59 6.32 1.76 -5.56
CA ALA A 59 4.90 1.72 -5.22
C ALA A 59 4.03 1.30 -6.42
N ALA A 60 4.26 1.86 -7.61
CA ALA A 60 3.54 1.45 -8.82
C ALA A 60 3.73 -0.05 -9.13
N MET A 61 4.93 -0.58 -8.96
CA MET A 61 5.20 -2.00 -9.19
C MET A 61 4.54 -2.89 -8.13
N ILE A 62 4.47 -2.46 -6.87
CA ILE A 62 3.72 -3.14 -5.79
C ILE A 62 2.24 -3.34 -6.16
N TYR A 63 1.65 -2.41 -6.91
CA TYR A 63 0.26 -2.52 -7.39
C TYR A 63 0.12 -3.19 -8.76
N ALA A 64 1.17 -3.27 -9.56
CA ALA A 64 1.13 -3.95 -10.85
C ALA A 64 1.38 -5.47 -10.74
N THR A 65 2.32 -5.88 -9.89
CA THR A 65 2.72 -7.29 -9.73
C THR A 65 1.63 -8.25 -9.20
N PRO A 66 0.60 -7.79 -8.41
CA PRO A 66 -0.53 -8.63 -8.02
C PRO A 66 -1.32 -9.24 -9.17
N LEU A 67 -1.28 -8.65 -10.36
CA LEU A 67 -1.89 -9.22 -11.57
C LEU A 67 -1.27 -10.58 -11.92
N LEU A 68 0.07 -10.65 -11.88
CA LEU A 68 0.79 -11.92 -12.10
C LEU A 68 0.51 -12.89 -10.94
N GLY A 69 0.59 -12.42 -9.70
CA GLY A 69 0.39 -13.26 -8.52
C GLY A 69 -1.00 -13.88 -8.47
N GLY A 70 -2.05 -13.13 -8.76
CA GLY A 70 -3.40 -13.63 -8.85
C GLY A 70 -3.56 -14.67 -9.96
N TRP A 71 -3.01 -14.42 -11.17
CA TRP A 71 -3.05 -15.38 -12.27
C TRP A 71 -2.32 -16.70 -11.92
N LEU A 72 -1.15 -16.62 -11.29
CA LEU A 72 -0.41 -17.80 -10.86
C LEU A 72 -1.15 -18.60 -9.79
N GLY A 73 -1.76 -17.90 -8.82
CA GLY A 73 -2.57 -18.54 -7.77
C GLY A 73 -3.85 -19.19 -8.29
N ASP A 74 -4.50 -18.59 -9.28
CA ASP A 74 -5.76 -19.11 -9.83
C ASP A 74 -5.55 -20.21 -10.86
N ARG A 75 -4.44 -20.19 -11.62
CA ARG A 75 -4.28 -21.02 -12.82
C ARG A 75 -3.11 -21.98 -12.80
N VAL A 76 -2.06 -21.73 -12.00
CA VAL A 76 -0.78 -22.46 -12.13
C VAL A 76 -0.43 -23.19 -10.85
N TYR A 77 -0.14 -22.47 -9.78
CA TYR A 77 0.39 -23.06 -8.54
C TYR A 77 -0.68 -23.33 -7.47
N GLY A 78 -1.74 -22.52 -7.47
CA GLY A 78 -2.68 -22.43 -6.36
C GLY A 78 -2.31 -21.35 -5.36
N ALA A 79 -3.31 -20.84 -4.65
CA ALA A 79 -3.14 -19.68 -3.76
C ALA A 79 -2.15 -19.97 -2.62
N ARG A 80 -2.21 -21.16 -1.98
CA ARG A 80 -1.29 -21.50 -0.88
C ARG A 80 0.17 -21.55 -1.31
N ARG A 81 0.45 -22.25 -2.43
CA ARG A 81 1.82 -22.36 -2.94
C ARG A 81 2.36 -21.00 -3.40
N THR A 82 1.49 -20.16 -3.98
CA THR A 82 1.88 -18.83 -4.44
C THR A 82 2.19 -17.90 -3.27
N VAL A 83 1.44 -17.97 -2.16
CA VAL A 83 1.75 -17.21 -0.92
C VAL A 83 3.13 -17.63 -0.36
N VAL A 84 3.41 -18.94 -0.31
CA VAL A 84 4.72 -19.46 0.15
C VAL A 84 5.85 -18.94 -0.73
N LEU A 85 5.70 -19.00 -2.07
CA LEU A 85 6.69 -18.43 -3.01
C LEU A 85 6.87 -16.93 -2.80
N GLY A 86 5.77 -16.20 -2.57
CA GLY A 86 5.79 -14.77 -2.26
C GLY A 86 6.60 -14.47 -0.99
N ALA A 87 6.37 -15.22 0.08
CA ALA A 87 7.11 -15.06 1.35
C ALA A 87 8.62 -15.35 1.17
N ILE A 88 8.98 -16.35 0.37
CA ILE A 88 10.39 -16.65 0.04
C ILE A 88 11.03 -15.48 -0.71
N LEU A 89 10.37 -14.96 -1.75
CA LEU A 89 10.91 -13.84 -2.54
C LEU A 89 10.99 -12.54 -1.71
N LEU A 90 10.03 -12.28 -0.83
CA LEU A 90 10.08 -11.15 0.09
C LEU A 90 11.25 -11.27 1.07
N SER A 91 11.44 -12.44 1.67
CA SER A 91 12.58 -12.70 2.56
C SER A 91 13.92 -12.51 1.85
N ALA A 92 14.06 -13.03 0.62
CA ALA A 92 15.24 -12.85 -0.20
C ALA A 92 15.43 -11.38 -0.59
N GLY A 93 14.35 -10.67 -0.99
CA GLY A 93 14.38 -9.26 -1.35
C GLY A 93 14.87 -8.38 -0.19
N TYR A 94 14.31 -8.55 1.01
CA TYR A 94 14.74 -7.77 2.19
C TYR A 94 16.15 -8.17 2.66
N GLY A 95 16.54 -9.44 2.52
CA GLY A 95 17.92 -9.88 2.77
C GLY A 95 18.92 -9.22 1.82
N LEU A 96 18.61 -9.16 0.53
CA LEU A 96 19.42 -8.43 -0.44
C LEU A 96 19.42 -6.93 -0.18
N LEU A 97 18.30 -6.37 0.30
CA LEU A 97 18.22 -4.96 0.68
C LEU A 97 19.13 -4.65 1.88
N ALA A 98 19.20 -5.54 2.88
CA ALA A 98 20.18 -5.42 3.96
C ALA A 98 21.62 -5.47 3.40
N LEU A 99 21.93 -6.41 2.51
CA LEU A 99 23.23 -6.50 1.87
C LEU A 99 23.54 -5.29 0.97
N SER A 100 22.54 -4.61 0.43
CA SER A 100 22.71 -3.42 -0.41
C SER A 100 23.30 -2.22 0.36
N THR A 101 23.27 -2.25 1.68
CA THR A 101 23.95 -1.26 2.53
C THR A 101 25.47 -1.33 2.37
N VAL A 102 26.01 -2.49 1.97
CA VAL A 102 27.43 -2.73 1.67
C VAL A 102 27.67 -2.79 0.17
N TYR A 103 26.81 -3.50 -0.56
CA TYR A 103 26.93 -3.73 -2.00
C TYR A 103 25.79 -3.03 -2.75
N ARG A 104 26.02 -1.76 -3.13
CA ARG A 104 24.98 -0.92 -3.77
C ARG A 104 24.32 -1.57 -4.99
N THR A 105 25.03 -2.40 -5.74
CA THR A 105 24.53 -3.09 -6.94
C THR A 105 23.38 -4.07 -6.65
N LEU A 106 23.17 -4.42 -5.39
CA LEU A 106 22.05 -5.28 -4.96
C LEU A 106 20.76 -4.52 -4.70
N PHE A 107 20.78 -3.19 -4.74
CA PHE A 107 19.64 -2.36 -4.33
C PHE A 107 18.42 -2.53 -5.24
N GLU A 108 18.58 -2.32 -6.56
CA GLU A 108 17.49 -2.48 -7.51
C GLU A 108 17.00 -3.94 -7.62
N PRO A 109 17.86 -4.97 -7.68
CA PRO A 109 17.45 -6.37 -7.58
C PRO A 109 16.65 -6.68 -6.31
N ALA A 110 17.05 -6.12 -5.16
CA ALA A 110 16.36 -6.31 -3.89
C ALA A 110 14.94 -5.77 -3.93
N LEU A 111 14.76 -4.54 -4.41
CA LEU A 111 13.43 -3.93 -4.56
C LEU A 111 12.59 -4.68 -5.59
N ALA A 112 13.18 -5.16 -6.69
CA ALA A 112 12.45 -5.93 -7.70
C ALA A 112 11.93 -7.26 -7.14
N LEU A 113 12.75 -7.97 -6.35
CA LEU A 113 12.33 -9.20 -5.67
C LEU A 113 11.24 -8.91 -4.64
N ALA A 114 11.38 -7.83 -3.85
CA ALA A 114 10.39 -7.43 -2.87
C ALA A 114 9.04 -7.10 -3.54
N ALA A 115 9.03 -6.32 -4.63
CA ALA A 115 7.82 -6.00 -5.38
C ALA A 115 7.16 -7.25 -5.99
N THR A 116 7.95 -8.15 -6.60
CA THR A 116 7.43 -9.40 -7.18
C THR A 116 6.90 -10.31 -6.08
N GLY A 117 7.64 -10.47 -4.97
CA GLY A 117 7.20 -11.26 -3.82
C GLY A 117 5.90 -10.75 -3.20
N ASN A 118 5.75 -9.43 -3.03
CA ASN A 118 4.51 -8.81 -2.56
C ASN A 118 3.35 -9.11 -3.53
N GLY A 119 3.60 -9.00 -4.83
CA GLY A 119 2.62 -9.34 -5.86
C GLY A 119 2.15 -10.78 -5.82
N LEU A 120 3.02 -11.73 -5.48
CA LEU A 120 2.63 -13.13 -5.28
C LEU A 120 1.89 -13.35 -3.96
N PHE A 121 2.31 -12.67 -2.89
CA PHE A 121 1.78 -12.87 -1.54
C PHE A 121 0.37 -12.28 -1.38
N LYS A 122 0.25 -10.98 -1.55
CA LYS A 122 -0.93 -10.18 -1.16
C LYS A 122 -2.26 -10.67 -1.76
N PRO A 123 -2.43 -10.86 -3.09
CA PRO A 123 -3.70 -11.29 -3.66
C PRO A 123 -4.07 -12.72 -3.25
N ASN A 124 -3.07 -13.58 -3.08
CA ASN A 124 -3.28 -14.98 -2.76
C ASN A 124 -3.59 -15.20 -1.27
N ALA A 125 -3.01 -14.41 -0.36
CA ALA A 125 -3.37 -14.43 1.05
C ALA A 125 -4.84 -14.00 1.26
N ALA A 126 -5.28 -12.93 0.58
CA ALA A 126 -6.69 -12.54 0.55
C ALA A 126 -7.61 -13.62 -0.07
N GLN A 127 -7.13 -14.32 -1.10
CA GLN A 127 -7.85 -15.45 -1.71
C GLN A 127 -8.05 -16.61 -0.73
N LEU A 128 -7.06 -16.91 0.11
CA LEU A 128 -7.19 -17.96 1.14
C LEU A 128 -8.29 -17.63 2.15
N ILE A 129 -8.41 -16.35 2.57
CA ILE A 129 -9.51 -15.89 3.42
C ILE A 129 -10.85 -16.07 2.70
N ARG A 130 -10.93 -15.66 1.43
CA ARG A 130 -12.16 -15.83 0.64
C ARG A 130 -12.59 -17.29 0.56
N CYS A 131 -11.68 -18.20 0.27
CA CYS A 131 -11.97 -19.63 0.21
C CYS A 131 -12.42 -20.19 1.56
N LEU A 132 -11.82 -19.75 2.67
CA LEU A 132 -12.15 -20.19 4.01
C LEU A 132 -13.59 -19.84 4.43
N TYR A 133 -14.12 -18.71 3.90
CA TYR A 133 -15.46 -18.19 4.21
C TYR A 133 -16.42 -18.27 3.02
N GLU A 134 -16.15 -19.13 2.02
CA GLU A 134 -16.99 -19.26 0.82
C GLU A 134 -18.42 -19.71 1.17
N GLU A 135 -18.56 -20.66 2.10
CA GLU A 135 -19.85 -21.18 2.57
C GLU A 135 -20.48 -20.34 3.70
N HIS A 136 -19.78 -19.29 4.18
CA HIS A 136 -20.23 -18.42 5.27
C HIS A 136 -20.13 -16.94 4.87
N PRO A 137 -20.88 -16.50 3.85
CA PRO A 137 -20.77 -15.16 3.31
C PRO A 137 -21.09 -14.05 4.34
N GLN A 138 -21.92 -14.35 5.34
CA GLN A 138 -22.28 -13.40 6.41
C GLN A 138 -21.10 -13.09 7.36
N GLU A 139 -20.16 -14.04 7.54
CA GLU A 139 -18.98 -13.85 8.39
C GLU A 139 -17.79 -13.30 7.60
N ARG A 140 -17.83 -13.33 6.27
CA ARG A 140 -16.71 -12.99 5.39
C ARG A 140 -16.28 -11.54 5.54
N ASP A 141 -17.20 -10.60 5.63
CA ASP A 141 -16.89 -9.18 5.75
C ASP A 141 -16.21 -8.87 7.08
N SER A 142 -16.66 -9.53 8.18
CA SER A 142 -15.99 -9.43 9.48
C SER A 142 -14.59 -10.03 9.44
N ALA A 143 -14.40 -11.15 8.73
CA ALA A 143 -13.08 -11.78 8.57
C ALA A 143 -12.12 -10.85 7.81
N PHE A 144 -12.55 -10.23 6.73
CA PHE A 144 -11.72 -9.25 6.00
C PHE A 144 -11.41 -8.01 6.85
N THR A 145 -12.34 -7.55 7.69
CA THR A 145 -12.09 -6.44 8.62
C THR A 145 -11.00 -6.79 9.62
N LEU A 146 -11.05 -7.98 10.23
CA LEU A 146 -10.02 -8.45 11.16
C LEU A 146 -8.67 -8.65 10.47
N TYR A 147 -8.69 -9.17 9.23
CA TYR A 147 -7.50 -9.33 8.40
C TYR A 147 -6.83 -7.98 8.10
N TYR A 148 -7.62 -6.97 7.73
CA TYR A 148 -7.13 -5.60 7.52
C TYR A 148 -6.58 -4.98 8.82
N MET A 149 -7.23 -5.22 9.95
CA MET A 149 -6.70 -4.77 11.26
C MET A 149 -5.40 -5.45 11.62
N ALA A 150 -5.23 -6.76 11.36
CA ALA A 150 -3.97 -7.46 11.58
C ALA A 150 -2.82 -6.87 10.76
N ALA A 151 -3.08 -6.50 9.50
CA ALA A 151 -2.13 -5.78 8.67
C ALA A 151 -1.71 -4.44 9.28
N ASN A 152 -2.67 -3.64 9.76
CA ASN A 152 -2.38 -2.34 10.37
C ASN A 152 -1.64 -2.46 11.72
N VAL A 153 -1.92 -3.49 12.52
CA VAL A 153 -1.15 -3.76 13.74
C VAL A 153 0.31 -4.07 13.40
N GLY A 154 0.56 -4.94 12.42
CA GLY A 154 1.92 -5.23 11.95
C GLY A 154 2.62 -3.97 11.45
N SER A 155 1.94 -3.15 10.65
CA SER A 155 2.45 -1.88 10.11
C SER A 155 2.81 -0.89 11.22
N ALA A 156 1.90 -0.63 12.16
CA ALA A 156 2.12 0.32 13.23
C ALA A 156 3.34 -0.05 14.11
N LEU A 157 3.42 -1.32 14.49
CA LEU A 157 4.53 -1.83 15.30
C LEU A 157 5.87 -1.68 14.55
N SER A 158 5.92 -2.08 13.29
CA SER A 158 7.17 -2.04 12.54
C SER A 158 7.61 -0.61 12.21
N MET A 159 6.68 0.28 11.82
CA MET A 159 6.98 1.69 11.53
C MET A 159 7.44 2.46 12.79
N LEU A 160 7.08 2.02 13.98
CA LEU A 160 7.65 2.56 15.24
C LEU A 160 9.02 1.97 15.54
N CYS A 161 9.18 0.65 15.40
CA CYS A 161 10.38 -0.06 15.89
C CYS A 161 11.54 -0.02 14.88
N ILE A 162 11.30 -0.22 13.57
CA ILE A 162 12.37 -0.34 12.59
C ILE A 162 13.18 0.96 12.42
N PRO A 163 12.59 2.18 12.43
CA PRO A 163 13.38 3.40 12.44
C PRO A 163 14.28 3.52 13.69
N LEU A 164 13.82 3.10 14.86
CA LEU A 164 14.67 3.07 16.06
C LEU A 164 15.86 2.13 15.89
N VAL A 165 15.61 0.91 15.39
CA VAL A 165 16.70 -0.04 15.11
C VAL A 165 17.70 0.55 14.12
N ARG A 166 17.21 1.24 13.06
CA ARG A 166 18.08 1.93 12.10
C ARG A 166 18.97 2.98 12.80
N ASP A 167 18.39 3.77 13.68
CA ASP A 167 19.08 4.89 14.33
C ASP A 167 20.11 4.39 15.35
N TYR A 168 19.87 3.25 16.05
CA TYR A 168 20.78 2.67 17.04
C TYR A 168 21.77 1.64 16.47
N ALA A 169 21.33 0.82 15.50
CA ALA A 169 22.10 -0.35 15.01
C ALA A 169 22.39 -0.31 13.50
N GLY A 170 22.00 0.77 12.82
CA GLY A 170 22.24 0.99 11.39
C GLY A 170 21.25 0.29 10.47
N SER A 171 21.30 0.70 9.19
CA SER A 171 20.33 0.24 8.18
C SER A 171 20.48 -1.25 7.84
N PHE A 172 21.69 -1.82 7.91
CA PHE A 172 21.90 -3.26 7.72
C PHE A 172 21.03 -4.07 8.69
N THR A 173 21.11 -3.76 9.98
CA THR A 173 20.34 -4.44 11.02
C THR A 173 18.85 -4.19 10.87
N ALA A 174 18.44 -2.96 10.53
CA ALA A 174 17.04 -2.60 10.34
C ALA A 174 16.39 -3.36 9.19
N PHE A 175 17.02 -3.39 8.01
CA PHE A 175 16.54 -4.20 6.89
C PHE A 175 16.64 -5.70 7.17
N GLY A 176 17.69 -6.15 7.88
CA GLY A 176 17.81 -7.54 8.33
C GLY A 176 16.65 -7.95 9.23
N LEU A 177 16.20 -7.07 10.12
CA LEU A 177 15.03 -7.33 10.96
C LEU A 177 13.73 -7.37 10.14
N CYS A 178 13.63 -6.59 9.05
CA CYS A 178 12.47 -6.69 8.15
C CYS A 178 12.34 -8.07 7.51
N VAL A 179 13.44 -8.84 7.34
CA VAL A 179 13.39 -10.24 6.86
C VAL A 179 12.59 -11.12 7.80
N ALA A 180 12.62 -10.84 9.11
CA ALA A 180 11.93 -11.65 10.10
C ALA A 180 10.40 -11.69 9.87
N GLY A 181 9.81 -10.64 9.31
CA GLY A 181 8.39 -10.60 8.99
C GLY A 181 7.96 -11.70 8.02
N PRO A 182 8.37 -11.66 6.75
CA PRO A 182 8.01 -12.69 5.77
C PRO A 182 8.62 -14.07 6.09
N ALA A 183 9.75 -14.16 6.80
CA ALA A 183 10.28 -15.43 7.27
C ALA A 183 9.38 -16.06 8.34
N CYS A 184 8.87 -15.28 9.30
CA CYS A 184 7.88 -15.74 10.27
C CYS A 184 6.57 -16.15 9.56
N ALA A 185 6.11 -15.37 8.59
CA ALA A 185 4.95 -15.72 7.78
C ALA A 185 5.16 -17.07 7.08
N LEU A 186 6.35 -17.29 6.49
CA LEU A 186 6.72 -18.55 5.84
C LEU A 186 6.72 -19.72 6.83
N ASP A 187 7.36 -19.55 7.98
CA ASP A 187 7.43 -20.57 9.03
C ASP A 187 6.02 -20.97 9.51
N VAL A 188 5.18 -19.98 9.81
CA VAL A 188 3.79 -20.20 10.23
C VAL A 188 2.98 -20.93 9.15
N LEU A 189 3.14 -20.58 7.86
CA LEU A 189 2.47 -21.26 6.75
C LEU A 189 2.91 -22.71 6.61
N LEU A 190 4.20 -22.98 6.75
CA LEU A 190 4.76 -24.35 6.66
C LEU A 190 4.42 -25.19 7.89
N ALA A 191 4.54 -24.63 9.10
CA ALA A 191 4.22 -25.33 10.34
C ALA A 191 2.73 -25.66 10.48
N ARG A 192 1.85 -24.79 9.91
CA ARG A 192 0.40 -24.91 10.03
C ARG A 192 -0.29 -25.39 8.74
N THR A 193 0.40 -26.10 7.86
CA THR A 193 -0.15 -26.64 6.61
C THR A 193 -1.41 -27.47 6.82
N HIS A 194 -1.48 -28.22 7.93
CA HIS A 194 -2.66 -29.01 8.29
C HIS A 194 -3.89 -28.14 8.60
N ALA A 195 -3.71 -26.99 9.25
CA ALA A 195 -4.80 -26.05 9.50
C ALA A 195 -5.33 -25.44 8.18
N LEU A 196 -4.44 -25.24 7.20
CA LEU A 196 -4.77 -24.64 5.90
C LEU A 196 -5.29 -25.65 4.87
N ARG A 197 -5.49 -26.92 5.21
CA ARG A 197 -5.92 -27.96 4.26
C ARG A 197 -7.27 -27.68 3.60
N TYR A 198 -8.15 -26.94 4.30
CA TYR A 198 -9.47 -26.56 3.80
C TYR A 198 -9.47 -25.24 3.00
N THR A 199 -8.32 -24.58 2.91
CA THR A 199 -8.15 -23.35 2.14
C THR A 199 -7.45 -23.65 0.82
N GLY A 200 -7.49 -22.72 -0.11
CA GLY A 200 -6.75 -22.84 -1.37
C GLY A 200 -7.65 -22.92 -2.59
N SER A 201 -7.07 -22.60 -3.72
CA SER A 201 -7.72 -22.64 -5.03
C SER A 201 -7.64 -24.04 -5.67
N ALA A 202 -8.33 -24.25 -6.79
CA ALA A 202 -8.36 -25.55 -7.47
C ALA A 202 -6.95 -26.14 -7.80
N PRO A 203 -5.95 -25.35 -8.25
CA PRO A 203 -4.62 -25.88 -8.51
C PRO A 203 -3.88 -26.38 -7.25
N ASP A 204 -4.22 -25.88 -6.04
CA ASP A 204 -3.62 -26.40 -4.79
C ASP A 204 -3.94 -27.86 -4.52
N LYS A 205 -5.06 -28.35 -5.06
CA LYS A 205 -5.53 -29.72 -4.91
C LYS A 205 -4.96 -30.67 -5.98
N ALA A 206 -4.32 -30.11 -7.02
CA ALA A 206 -3.75 -30.85 -8.13
C ALA A 206 -2.23 -31.03 -7.98
N PRO A 207 -1.64 -32.10 -8.54
CA PRO A 207 -0.19 -32.22 -8.63
C PRO A 207 0.39 -31.13 -9.55
N LEU A 208 1.59 -30.68 -9.23
CA LEU A 208 2.31 -29.73 -10.08
C LEU A 208 2.77 -30.42 -11.37
N LEU A 209 2.26 -29.96 -12.50
CA LEU A 209 2.71 -30.43 -13.81
C LEU A 209 3.98 -29.69 -14.22
N PRO A 210 5.02 -30.37 -14.80
CA PRO A 210 6.30 -29.73 -15.09
C PRO A 210 6.19 -28.50 -16.01
N ARG A 211 5.44 -28.59 -17.10
CA ARG A 211 5.30 -27.50 -18.09
C ARG A 211 4.68 -26.22 -17.49
N PRO A 212 3.48 -26.24 -16.84
CA PRO A 212 2.95 -25.04 -16.19
C PRO A 212 3.85 -24.51 -15.09
N THR A 213 4.51 -25.38 -14.32
CA THR A 213 5.41 -25.00 -13.23
C THR A 213 6.62 -24.23 -13.76
N ILE A 214 7.27 -24.74 -14.81
CA ILE A 214 8.38 -24.04 -15.46
C ILE A 214 7.90 -22.71 -16.09
N GLY A 215 6.75 -22.73 -16.76
CA GLY A 215 6.17 -21.49 -17.33
C GLY A 215 5.88 -20.44 -16.27
N GLY A 216 5.36 -20.83 -15.12
CA GLY A 216 5.14 -19.91 -13.99
C GLY A 216 6.44 -19.38 -13.39
N ALA A 217 7.46 -20.21 -13.21
CA ALA A 217 8.77 -19.79 -12.74
C ALA A 217 9.44 -18.80 -13.72
N THR A 218 9.34 -19.07 -15.03
CA THR A 218 9.82 -18.17 -16.08
C THR A 218 9.07 -16.84 -16.03
N ALA A 219 7.74 -16.84 -15.83
CA ALA A 219 6.94 -15.62 -15.70
C ALA A 219 7.35 -14.78 -14.48
N ILE A 220 7.60 -15.42 -13.33
CA ILE A 220 8.11 -14.75 -12.12
C ILE A 220 9.48 -14.12 -12.41
N PHE A 221 10.40 -14.85 -13.01
CA PHE A 221 11.73 -14.37 -13.35
C PHE A 221 11.67 -13.17 -14.31
N LEU A 222 10.92 -13.28 -15.40
CA LEU A 222 10.76 -12.19 -16.37
C LEU A 222 10.06 -10.96 -15.75
N CYS A 223 9.07 -11.16 -14.88
CA CYS A 223 8.45 -10.07 -14.14
C CYS A 223 9.46 -9.36 -13.24
N THR A 224 10.27 -10.10 -12.49
CA THR A 224 11.33 -9.53 -11.64
C THR A 224 12.33 -8.73 -12.45
N LEU A 225 12.76 -9.23 -13.62
CA LEU A 225 13.64 -8.49 -14.54
C LEU A 225 12.96 -7.22 -15.09
N ALA A 226 11.70 -7.30 -15.45
CA ALA A 226 10.93 -6.14 -15.92
C ALA A 226 10.79 -5.07 -14.82
N VAL A 227 10.47 -5.47 -13.59
CA VAL A 227 10.41 -4.57 -12.43
C VAL A 227 11.78 -3.95 -12.18
N MET A 228 12.87 -4.73 -12.21
CA MET A 228 14.22 -4.21 -12.06
C MET A 228 14.53 -3.17 -13.15
N GLY A 229 14.16 -3.43 -14.40
CA GLY A 229 14.32 -2.48 -15.50
C GLY A 229 13.54 -1.17 -15.26
N VAL A 230 12.30 -1.25 -14.76
CA VAL A 230 11.50 -0.07 -14.40
C VAL A 230 12.16 0.72 -13.28
N LEU A 231 12.70 0.05 -12.25
CA LEU A 231 13.35 0.70 -11.10
C LEU A 231 14.73 1.28 -11.44
N SER A 232 15.38 0.81 -12.49
CA SER A 232 16.73 1.26 -12.87
C SER A 232 16.76 2.67 -13.50
N SER A 233 15.63 3.19 -13.97
CA SER A 233 15.56 4.48 -14.68
C SER A 233 14.20 5.15 -14.54
N ALA A 234 14.21 6.44 -14.15
CA ALA A 234 13.00 7.26 -14.12
C ALA A 234 12.27 7.32 -15.48
N SER A 235 13.00 7.26 -16.59
CA SER A 235 12.42 7.24 -17.94
C SER A 235 11.66 5.94 -18.20
N PHE A 236 12.21 4.79 -17.80
CA PHE A 236 11.51 3.52 -17.91
C PHE A 236 10.31 3.44 -16.98
N ALA A 237 10.41 3.95 -15.75
CA ALA A 237 9.30 4.03 -14.82
C ALA A 237 8.15 4.88 -15.41
N ARG A 238 8.49 6.06 -15.94
CA ARG A 238 7.54 6.95 -16.60
C ARG A 238 6.86 6.28 -17.79
N LEU A 239 7.63 5.64 -18.66
CA LEU A 239 7.10 4.90 -19.81
C LEU A 239 6.17 3.76 -19.39
N ALA A 240 6.54 2.99 -18.39
CA ALA A 240 5.73 1.87 -17.88
C ALA A 240 4.41 2.36 -17.30
N VAL A 241 4.43 3.39 -16.44
CA VAL A 241 3.22 3.91 -15.79
C VAL A 241 2.27 4.56 -16.81
N PHE A 242 2.78 5.45 -17.67
CA PHE A 242 1.93 6.08 -18.70
C PHE A 242 1.47 5.08 -19.75
N GLY A 243 2.30 4.06 -20.08
CA GLY A 243 1.90 2.95 -20.93
C GLY A 243 0.75 2.13 -20.34
N CYS A 244 0.81 1.83 -19.03
CA CYS A 244 -0.29 1.17 -18.32
C CYS A 244 -1.56 2.02 -18.29
N LEU A 245 -1.46 3.33 -18.02
CA LEU A 245 -2.61 4.24 -18.07
C LEU A 245 -3.23 4.31 -19.46
N ALA A 246 -2.41 4.41 -20.51
CA ALA A 246 -2.88 4.39 -21.90
C ALA A 246 -3.58 3.07 -22.24
N LEU A 247 -3.01 1.93 -21.80
CA LEU A 247 -3.65 0.62 -21.98
C LEU A 247 -5.00 0.55 -21.28
N VAL A 248 -5.08 0.99 -20.03
CA VAL A 248 -6.36 1.04 -19.28
C VAL A 248 -7.36 1.95 -20.00
N ALA A 249 -6.96 3.13 -20.49
CA ALA A 249 -7.83 4.03 -21.22
C ALA A 249 -8.32 3.43 -22.55
N ILE A 250 -7.46 2.75 -23.31
CA ILE A 250 -7.82 2.06 -24.56
C ILE A 250 -8.81 0.93 -24.28
N LEU A 251 -8.53 0.09 -23.27
CA LEU A 251 -9.42 -0.99 -22.86
C LEU A 251 -10.78 -0.44 -22.41
N TRP A 252 -10.77 0.65 -21.64
CA TRP A 252 -12.00 1.31 -21.18
C TRP A 252 -12.83 1.85 -22.35
N GLY A 253 -12.19 2.54 -23.31
CA GLY A 253 -12.83 3.03 -24.53
C GLY A 253 -13.40 1.91 -25.40
N ALA A 254 -12.69 0.79 -25.52
CA ALA A 254 -13.16 -0.39 -26.26
C ALA A 254 -14.39 -1.03 -25.59
N LEU A 255 -14.37 -1.14 -24.25
CA LEU A 255 -15.51 -1.66 -23.48
C LEU A 255 -16.72 -0.73 -23.58
N TYR A 256 -16.52 0.59 -23.45
CA TYR A 256 -17.58 1.58 -23.60
C TYR A 256 -18.27 1.53 -24.97
N ARG A 257 -17.48 1.38 -26.05
CA ARG A 257 -18.03 1.27 -27.42
C ARG A 257 -18.89 0.02 -27.60
N LYS A 258 -18.54 -1.11 -26.96
CA LYS A 258 -19.24 -2.39 -27.06
C LYS A 258 -20.38 -2.55 -26.04
N ALA A 259 -20.49 -1.66 -25.06
CA ALA A 259 -21.45 -1.75 -23.98
C ALA A 259 -22.86 -1.31 -24.40
N ALA A 260 -23.87 -1.97 -23.82
CA ALA A 260 -25.27 -1.53 -23.93
C ALA A 260 -25.48 -0.17 -23.22
N ALA A 261 -26.53 0.56 -23.59
CA ALA A 261 -26.78 1.91 -23.05
C ALA A 261 -26.77 1.97 -21.50
N ARG A 262 -27.37 0.98 -20.85
CA ARG A 262 -27.38 0.88 -19.37
C ARG A 262 -25.99 0.59 -18.79
N GLU A 263 -25.18 -0.23 -19.45
CA GLU A 263 -23.81 -0.55 -19.02
C GLU A 263 -22.88 0.64 -19.22
N ARG A 264 -23.12 1.50 -20.23
CA ARG A 264 -22.31 2.71 -20.48
C ARG A 264 -22.32 3.67 -19.30
N LEU A 265 -23.50 3.89 -18.70
CA LEU A 265 -23.59 4.77 -17.52
C LEU A 265 -22.77 4.22 -16.35
N ASN A 266 -22.82 2.92 -16.09
CA ASN A 266 -22.02 2.28 -15.07
C ASN A 266 -20.51 2.42 -15.36
N LEU A 267 -20.08 2.25 -16.60
CA LEU A 267 -18.69 2.42 -17.01
C LEU A 267 -18.21 3.87 -16.85
N VAL A 268 -19.05 4.87 -17.15
CA VAL A 268 -18.74 6.28 -16.92
C VAL A 268 -18.58 6.55 -15.41
N THR A 269 -19.53 6.10 -14.59
CA THR A 269 -19.48 6.25 -13.13
C THR A 269 -18.19 5.62 -12.55
N MET A 270 -17.85 4.39 -12.97
CA MET A 270 -16.62 3.73 -12.57
C MET A 270 -15.39 4.50 -13.03
N GLY A 271 -15.37 5.02 -14.27
CA GLY A 271 -14.28 5.81 -14.83
C GLY A 271 -14.01 7.08 -14.01
N ILE A 272 -15.06 7.80 -13.63
CA ILE A 272 -14.95 8.99 -12.76
C ILE A 272 -14.35 8.59 -11.41
N MET A 273 -14.85 7.51 -10.80
CA MET A 273 -14.36 7.06 -9.50
C MET A 273 -12.91 6.54 -9.56
N LEU A 274 -12.48 5.94 -10.68
CA LEU A 274 -11.08 5.60 -10.91
C LEU A 274 -10.19 6.83 -10.98
N LEU A 275 -10.62 7.88 -11.69
CA LEU A 275 -9.90 9.17 -11.74
C LEU A 275 -9.79 9.80 -10.34
N GLN A 276 -10.87 9.78 -9.57
CA GLN A 276 -10.84 10.23 -8.17
C GLN A 276 -9.88 9.39 -7.31
N SER A 277 -9.82 8.07 -7.54
CA SER A 277 -8.86 7.20 -6.85
C SER A 277 -7.42 7.57 -7.21
N ILE A 278 -7.10 7.86 -8.48
CA ILE A 278 -5.78 8.35 -8.87
C ILE A 278 -5.44 9.63 -8.09
N ALA A 279 -6.36 10.61 -8.06
CA ALA A 279 -6.17 11.85 -7.32
C ALA A 279 -5.93 11.60 -5.83
N PHE A 280 -6.73 10.73 -5.19
CA PHE A 280 -6.53 10.38 -3.79
C PHE A 280 -5.14 9.77 -3.53
N TYR A 281 -4.72 8.80 -4.34
CA TYR A 281 -3.42 8.15 -4.16
C TYR A 281 -2.24 9.05 -4.49
N CYS A 282 -2.40 10.10 -5.32
CA CYS A 282 -1.42 11.17 -5.46
C CYS A 282 -1.19 11.92 -4.14
N PHE A 283 -2.24 12.25 -3.41
CA PHE A 283 -2.13 12.89 -2.09
C PHE A 283 -1.58 11.92 -1.03
N TYR A 284 -2.06 10.69 -1.04
CA TYR A 284 -1.64 9.64 -0.11
C TYR A 284 -0.13 9.37 -0.19
N GLN A 285 0.42 9.34 -1.40
CA GLN A 285 1.84 9.10 -1.64
C GLN A 285 2.75 10.15 -1.01
N GLN A 286 2.24 11.36 -0.70
CA GLN A 286 3.03 12.40 -0.04
C GLN A 286 3.53 11.97 1.34
N MET A 287 2.85 11.05 2.04
CA MET A 287 3.31 10.53 3.31
C MET A 287 4.68 9.85 3.21
N GLN A 288 4.89 9.09 2.14
CA GLN A 288 6.11 8.32 1.92
C GLN A 288 7.22 9.12 1.24
N THR A 289 6.90 10.27 0.66
CA THR A 289 7.80 11.11 -0.12
C THR A 289 7.96 12.49 0.53
N SER A 290 7.34 13.51 -0.02
CA SER A 290 7.54 14.91 0.38
C SER A 290 7.30 15.18 1.86
N LEU A 291 6.30 14.53 2.49
CA LEU A 291 6.01 14.74 3.90
C LEU A 291 7.07 14.13 4.83
N THR A 292 7.64 12.97 4.44
CA THR A 292 8.77 12.36 5.18
C THR A 292 10.02 13.24 5.07
N LEU A 293 10.34 13.77 3.90
CA LEU A 293 11.46 14.72 3.73
C LEU A 293 11.21 16.05 4.45
N PHE A 294 9.96 16.54 4.44
CA PHE A 294 9.56 17.69 5.21
C PHE A 294 9.73 17.43 6.72
N ALA A 295 9.30 16.28 7.22
CA ALA A 295 9.46 15.93 8.62
C ALA A 295 10.95 15.85 9.02
N LEU A 296 11.81 15.34 8.13
CA LEU A 296 13.26 15.24 8.36
C LEU A 296 13.92 16.60 8.51
N THR A 297 13.51 17.60 7.73
CA THR A 297 14.24 18.87 7.61
C THR A 297 13.58 20.06 8.30
N ASN A 298 12.26 19.99 8.54
CA ASN A 298 11.47 21.15 8.96
C ASN A 298 10.62 20.94 10.21
N VAL A 299 10.62 19.72 10.81
CA VAL A 299 9.78 19.41 11.97
C VAL A 299 10.66 19.13 13.19
N ASP A 300 10.35 19.80 14.31
CA ASP A 300 10.83 19.32 15.63
C ASP A 300 9.95 18.13 16.03
N GLY A 301 10.51 16.93 15.97
CA GLY A 301 9.80 15.69 16.28
C GLY A 301 9.33 15.56 17.72
N THR A 302 9.70 16.51 18.60
CA THR A 302 9.37 16.47 20.04
C THR A 302 7.97 17.05 20.28
N PHE A 303 7.09 16.23 20.81
CA PHE A 303 5.79 16.67 21.32
C PHE A 303 5.97 17.38 22.66
N ARG A 304 5.53 18.64 22.77
CA ARG A 304 5.59 19.43 23.99
C ARG A 304 4.20 19.90 24.41
N ILE A 305 3.93 19.90 25.74
CA ILE A 305 2.76 20.54 26.34
C ILE A 305 3.30 21.57 27.35
N LEU A 306 2.89 22.82 27.21
CA LEU A 306 3.32 23.93 28.05
C LEU A 306 4.86 24.05 28.18
N GLY A 307 5.59 23.71 27.09
CA GLY A 307 7.06 23.75 27.05
C GLY A 307 7.75 22.47 27.53
N HIS A 308 7.05 21.56 28.19
CA HIS A 308 7.61 20.30 28.69
C HIS A 308 7.59 19.21 27.60
N PRO A 309 8.72 18.53 27.31
CA PRO A 309 8.76 17.44 26.34
C PRO A 309 8.05 16.21 26.92
N LEU A 310 7.19 15.58 26.09
CA LEU A 310 6.51 14.32 26.41
C LEU A 310 7.23 13.12 25.79
N PHE A 311 7.35 13.12 24.48
CA PHE A 311 8.06 12.12 23.69
C PHE A 311 8.45 12.72 22.34
N ALA A 312 9.29 12.01 21.59
CA ALA A 312 9.71 12.43 20.25
C ALA A 312 9.49 11.29 19.25
N LEU A 313 9.13 11.66 18.02
CA LEU A 313 9.08 10.75 16.87
C LEU A 313 10.08 11.22 15.83
N SER A 314 10.81 10.28 15.24
CA SER A 314 11.65 10.56 14.07
C SER A 314 10.80 10.80 12.82
N ALA A 315 11.41 11.36 11.77
CA ALA A 315 10.73 11.58 10.50
C ALA A 315 10.08 10.31 9.91
N ALA A 316 10.76 9.17 10.03
CA ALA A 316 10.23 7.88 9.59
C ALA A 316 9.07 7.38 10.47
N GLN A 317 9.13 7.61 11.78
CA GLN A 317 8.12 7.15 12.73
C GLN A 317 6.78 7.89 12.59
N PHE A 318 6.75 9.11 12.05
CA PHE A 318 5.47 9.80 11.78
C PHE A 318 4.55 8.99 10.88
N GLN A 319 5.08 8.17 9.98
CA GLN A 319 4.27 7.29 9.13
C GLN A 319 3.45 6.27 9.93
N ALA A 320 3.89 5.87 11.14
CA ALA A 320 3.16 4.98 12.03
C ALA A 320 1.83 5.56 12.52
N LEU A 321 1.68 6.87 12.49
CA LEU A 321 0.44 7.54 12.91
C LEU A 321 -0.75 7.12 12.04
N ASP A 322 -0.53 6.86 10.74
CA ASP A 322 -1.57 6.43 9.84
C ASP A 322 -2.20 5.08 10.24
N PRO A 323 -1.49 3.95 10.30
CA PRO A 323 -2.08 2.69 10.73
C PRO A 323 -2.57 2.71 12.19
N ILE A 324 -1.98 3.52 13.08
CA ILE A 324 -2.48 3.70 14.44
C ILE A 324 -3.88 4.34 14.41
N PHE A 325 -4.07 5.42 13.64
CA PHE A 325 -5.37 6.06 13.50
C PHE A 325 -6.37 5.18 12.78
N ILE A 326 -5.97 4.39 11.79
CA ILE A 326 -6.85 3.40 11.15
C ILE A 326 -7.38 2.41 12.17
N ILE A 327 -6.53 1.85 13.06
CA ILE A 327 -6.95 0.92 14.11
C ILE A 327 -7.95 1.59 15.06
N LEU A 328 -7.70 2.84 15.47
CA LEU A 328 -8.56 3.56 16.41
C LEU A 328 -9.88 4.00 15.78
N LEU A 329 -9.86 4.46 14.53
CA LEU A 329 -11.02 5.05 13.86
C LEU A 329 -11.93 4.00 13.21
N SER A 330 -11.40 2.85 12.79
CA SER A 330 -12.21 1.81 12.12
C SER A 330 -13.43 1.36 12.93
N PRO A 331 -13.32 1.06 14.24
CA PRO A 331 -14.48 0.68 15.05
C PRO A 331 -15.50 1.84 15.22
N LEU A 332 -15.01 3.09 15.30
CA LEU A 332 -15.86 4.27 15.41
C LEU A 332 -16.64 4.51 14.13
N LEU A 333 -15.99 4.39 12.99
CA LEU A 333 -16.60 4.54 11.67
C LEU A 333 -17.61 3.42 11.40
N ALA A 334 -17.31 2.18 11.79
CA ALA A 334 -18.26 1.07 11.70
C ALA A 334 -19.52 1.33 12.52
N LYS A 335 -19.40 1.81 13.76
CA LYS A 335 -20.55 2.22 14.60
C LYS A 335 -21.34 3.36 13.96
N LEU A 336 -20.65 4.36 13.39
CA LEU A 336 -21.29 5.47 12.70
C LEU A 336 -22.10 4.99 11.49
N TYR A 337 -21.54 4.12 10.66
CA TYR A 337 -22.27 3.56 9.51
C TYR A 337 -23.49 2.74 9.95
N HIS A 338 -23.35 1.93 10.99
CA HIS A 338 -24.48 1.18 11.54
C HIS A 338 -25.59 2.11 12.05
N ALA A 339 -25.23 3.18 12.77
CA ALA A 339 -26.18 4.17 13.27
C ALA A 339 -26.86 4.98 12.15
N LEU A 340 -26.16 5.26 11.04
CA LEU A 340 -26.75 5.92 9.88
C LEU A 340 -27.67 4.97 9.10
N ALA A 341 -27.25 3.73 8.90
CA ALA A 341 -28.06 2.71 8.23
C ALA A 341 -29.36 2.41 9.00
N SER A 342 -29.30 2.30 10.34
CA SER A 342 -30.50 2.10 11.17
C SER A 342 -31.51 3.25 11.09
N ARG A 343 -31.07 4.44 10.66
CA ARG A 343 -31.92 5.63 10.45
C ARG A 343 -32.29 5.84 8.97
N ASN A 344 -32.02 4.88 8.08
CA ASN A 344 -32.18 5.00 6.62
C ASN A 344 -31.45 6.23 6.02
N ARG A 345 -30.31 6.62 6.60
CA ARG A 345 -29.47 7.74 6.16
C ARG A 345 -28.08 7.26 5.74
N ASP A 346 -27.99 6.10 5.10
CA ASP A 346 -26.69 5.58 4.63
C ASP A 346 -26.06 6.53 3.62
N LEU A 347 -24.74 6.73 3.77
CA LEU A 347 -23.99 7.62 2.89
C LEU A 347 -23.79 6.97 1.53
N SER A 348 -24.15 7.68 0.47
CA SER A 348 -23.87 7.24 -0.88
C SER A 348 -22.37 7.16 -1.15
N LEU A 349 -21.94 6.32 -2.09
CA LEU A 349 -20.52 6.22 -2.48
C LEU A 349 -19.92 7.58 -2.88
N PRO A 350 -20.57 8.40 -3.74
CA PRO A 350 -20.07 9.74 -4.06
C PRO A 350 -19.94 10.66 -2.83
N THR A 351 -20.86 10.58 -1.88
CA THR A 351 -20.79 11.37 -0.64
C THR A 351 -19.58 10.96 0.20
N LYS A 352 -19.29 9.66 0.31
CA LYS A 352 -18.10 9.16 1.01
C LYS A 352 -16.82 9.69 0.38
N PHE A 353 -16.73 9.71 -0.96
CA PHE A 353 -15.60 10.31 -1.68
C PHE A 353 -15.48 11.81 -1.40
N ALA A 354 -16.58 12.57 -1.49
CA ALA A 354 -16.56 14.02 -1.26
C ALA A 354 -16.12 14.37 0.16
N VAL A 355 -16.66 13.67 1.18
CA VAL A 355 -16.25 13.86 2.58
C VAL A 355 -14.78 13.45 2.78
N GLY A 356 -14.34 12.35 2.16
CA GLY A 356 -12.97 11.90 2.22
C GLY A 356 -11.99 12.94 1.64
N PHE A 357 -12.29 13.53 0.48
CA PHE A 357 -11.48 14.63 -0.07
C PHE A 357 -11.50 15.88 0.82
N GLY A 358 -12.61 16.17 1.51
CA GLY A 358 -12.64 17.21 2.54
C GLY A 358 -11.63 16.95 3.66
N PHE A 359 -11.47 15.70 4.10
CA PHE A 359 -10.46 15.32 5.09
C PHE A 359 -9.04 15.37 4.51
N VAL A 360 -8.83 15.04 3.23
CA VAL A 360 -7.53 15.26 2.56
C VAL A 360 -7.18 16.75 2.59
N ALA A 361 -8.10 17.62 2.18
CA ALA A 361 -7.89 19.07 2.22
C ALA A 361 -7.57 19.57 3.64
N LEU A 362 -8.29 19.06 4.64
CA LEU A 362 -8.06 19.39 6.05
C LEU A 362 -6.64 18.95 6.50
N ALA A 363 -6.18 17.76 6.12
CA ALA A 363 -4.85 17.28 6.47
C ALA A 363 -3.76 18.24 5.94
N PHE A 364 -3.81 18.59 4.66
CA PHE A 364 -2.84 19.50 4.04
C PHE A 364 -2.95 20.93 4.59
N PHE A 365 -4.14 21.38 4.92
CA PHE A 365 -4.36 22.65 5.58
C PHE A 365 -3.72 22.69 6.98
N ILE A 366 -3.87 21.62 7.78
CA ILE A 366 -3.23 21.51 9.10
C ILE A 366 -1.70 21.57 8.97
N TRP A 367 -1.09 20.81 8.07
CA TRP A 367 0.35 20.83 7.86
C TRP A 367 0.83 22.20 7.39
N TRP A 368 0.12 22.81 6.42
CA TRP A 368 0.42 24.16 5.95
C TRP A 368 0.31 25.20 7.07
N SER A 369 -0.76 25.18 7.88
CA SER A 369 -0.94 26.12 8.98
C SER A 369 0.17 25.98 10.04
N GLY A 370 0.59 24.76 10.33
CA GLY A 370 1.76 24.49 11.20
C GLY A 370 3.02 25.16 10.70
N THR A 371 3.29 25.11 9.38
CA THR A 371 4.46 25.81 8.80
C THR A 371 4.35 27.33 8.89
N ARG A 372 3.14 27.87 8.77
CA ARG A 372 2.90 29.34 8.89
C ARG A 372 3.12 29.82 10.32
N LEU A 373 2.64 29.05 11.30
CA LEU A 373 2.83 29.38 12.72
C LEU A 373 4.29 29.29 13.16
N ALA A 374 5.07 28.37 12.59
CA ALA A 374 6.50 28.22 12.88
C ALA A 374 7.37 29.38 12.32
N GLY A 375 6.88 30.18 11.37
CA GLY A 375 7.65 31.25 10.74
C GLY A 375 8.93 30.74 10.08
N SER A 376 10.09 31.18 10.55
CA SER A 376 11.42 30.70 10.11
C SER A 376 11.96 29.52 10.92
N GLY A 377 11.30 29.15 12.03
CA GLY A 377 11.72 28.03 12.91
C GLY A 377 11.23 26.67 12.43
N LEU A 378 11.57 25.64 13.20
CA LEU A 378 11.04 24.31 13.00
C LEU A 378 9.56 24.24 13.33
N THR A 379 8.81 23.52 12.52
CA THR A 379 7.38 23.24 12.76
C THR A 379 7.23 22.29 13.95
N SER A 380 6.28 22.55 14.84
CA SER A 380 5.93 21.64 15.95
C SER A 380 5.45 20.27 15.41
N ALA A 381 5.59 19.22 16.24
CA ALA A 381 5.08 17.88 15.92
C ALA A 381 3.55 17.77 15.89
N TRP A 382 2.82 18.64 16.57
CA TRP A 382 1.35 18.56 16.68
C TRP A 382 0.59 18.64 15.36
N PRO A 383 0.94 19.52 14.40
CA PRO A 383 0.36 19.49 13.07
C PRO A 383 0.56 18.17 12.33
N MET A 384 1.69 17.46 12.57
CA MET A 384 1.88 16.12 11.98
C MET A 384 0.81 15.17 12.49
N LEU A 385 0.58 15.12 13.80
CA LEU A 385 -0.46 14.28 14.42
C LEU A 385 -1.84 14.59 13.85
N GLY A 386 -2.24 15.88 13.81
CA GLY A 386 -3.55 16.30 13.30
C GLY A 386 -3.77 16.00 11.82
N GLY A 387 -2.73 16.22 11.01
CA GLY A 387 -2.78 15.94 9.57
C GLY A 387 -2.88 14.43 9.27
N TYR A 388 -2.11 13.59 9.96
CA TYR A 388 -2.22 12.13 9.82
C TYR A 388 -3.59 11.60 10.30
N PHE A 389 -4.15 12.16 11.39
CA PHE A 389 -5.52 11.83 11.80
C PHE A 389 -6.54 12.11 10.70
N ALA A 390 -6.46 13.28 10.07
CA ALA A 390 -7.35 13.64 8.98
C ALA A 390 -7.14 12.75 7.75
N LEU A 391 -5.88 12.46 7.38
CA LEU A 391 -5.58 11.64 6.22
C LEU A 391 -6.00 10.17 6.42
N ALA A 392 -5.77 9.58 7.58
CA ALA A 392 -6.27 8.23 7.92
C ALA A 392 -7.80 8.16 7.90
N THR A 393 -8.49 9.25 8.32
CA THR A 393 -9.94 9.35 8.16
C THR A 393 -10.35 9.35 6.69
N ALA A 394 -9.64 10.08 5.85
CA ALA A 394 -9.86 10.10 4.40
C ALA A 394 -9.61 8.70 3.78
N GLU A 395 -8.56 8.02 4.18
CA GLU A 395 -8.25 6.66 3.71
C GLU A 395 -9.38 5.68 4.05
N LEU A 396 -9.89 5.69 5.27
CA LEU A 396 -11.02 4.85 5.66
C LEU A 396 -12.30 5.14 4.85
N LEU A 397 -12.47 6.38 4.40
CA LEU A 397 -13.62 6.80 3.60
C LEU A 397 -13.46 6.46 2.11
N ILE A 398 -12.23 6.52 1.55
CA ILE A 398 -11.97 6.39 0.11
C ILE A 398 -11.26 5.07 -0.23
N GLY A 399 -10.24 4.69 0.54
CA GLY A 399 -9.29 3.62 0.17
C GLY A 399 -9.95 2.27 -0.11
N GLY A 400 -10.93 1.87 0.69
CA GLY A 400 -11.69 0.63 0.49
C GLY A 400 -12.79 0.71 -0.57
N LEU A 401 -13.17 1.92 -1.01
CA LEU A 401 -14.33 2.11 -1.88
C LEU A 401 -14.09 1.70 -3.34
N GLY A 402 -12.86 1.75 -3.83
CA GLY A 402 -12.55 1.42 -5.21
C GLY A 402 -12.98 0.00 -5.59
N LEU A 403 -12.69 -0.99 -4.76
CA LEU A 403 -13.15 -2.37 -4.96
C LEU A 403 -14.67 -2.51 -4.78
N ALA A 404 -15.28 -1.77 -3.85
CA ALA A 404 -16.72 -1.76 -3.66
C ALA A 404 -17.46 -1.16 -4.87
N VAL A 405 -16.90 -0.13 -5.51
CA VAL A 405 -17.40 0.44 -6.77
C VAL A 405 -17.38 -0.61 -7.88
N ILE A 406 -16.27 -1.33 -8.02
CA ILE A 406 -16.15 -2.40 -9.03
C ILE A 406 -17.19 -3.49 -8.76
N ALA A 407 -17.30 -3.96 -7.52
CA ALA A 407 -18.26 -5.00 -7.16
C ALA A 407 -19.71 -4.59 -7.44
N ARG A 408 -20.03 -3.28 -7.32
CA ARG A 408 -21.38 -2.75 -7.52
C ARG A 408 -21.73 -2.48 -8.99
N TYR A 409 -20.78 -1.99 -9.78
CA TYR A 409 -21.05 -1.45 -11.12
C TYR A 409 -20.44 -2.29 -12.25
N ALA A 410 -19.44 -3.14 -11.98
CA ALA A 410 -18.81 -3.95 -13.02
C ALA A 410 -19.71 -5.11 -13.44
N PRO A 411 -19.86 -5.38 -14.76
CA PRO A 411 -20.45 -6.62 -15.23
C PRO A 411 -19.65 -7.82 -14.72
N ALA A 412 -20.34 -8.88 -14.23
CA ALA A 412 -19.69 -10.06 -13.63
C ALA A 412 -18.58 -10.67 -14.52
N ARG A 413 -18.80 -10.68 -15.84
CA ARG A 413 -17.84 -11.16 -16.86
C ARG A 413 -16.53 -10.37 -16.92
N LEU A 414 -16.52 -9.13 -16.41
CA LEU A 414 -15.38 -8.19 -16.49
C LEU A 414 -14.77 -7.89 -15.14
N ASN A 415 -15.30 -8.47 -14.06
CA ASN A 415 -14.90 -8.10 -12.69
C ASN A 415 -13.39 -8.22 -12.45
N GLY A 416 -12.75 -9.31 -12.87
CA GLY A 416 -11.30 -9.50 -12.71
C GLY A 416 -10.49 -8.46 -13.50
N LEU A 417 -10.92 -8.12 -14.73
CA LEU A 417 -10.28 -7.08 -15.54
C LEU A 417 -10.39 -5.70 -14.88
N MET A 418 -11.56 -5.39 -14.31
CA MET A 418 -11.81 -4.11 -13.62
C MET A 418 -11.00 -3.99 -12.34
N VAL A 419 -10.86 -5.06 -11.57
CA VAL A 419 -9.99 -5.09 -10.37
C VAL A 419 -8.53 -4.88 -10.78
N GLY A 420 -8.08 -5.53 -11.86
CA GLY A 420 -6.73 -5.31 -12.41
C GLY A 420 -6.51 -3.86 -12.85
N ALA A 421 -7.46 -3.28 -13.59
CA ALA A 421 -7.41 -1.87 -13.99
C ALA A 421 -7.36 -0.92 -12.78
N TYR A 422 -8.14 -1.20 -11.73
CA TYR A 422 -8.09 -0.43 -10.49
C TYR A 422 -6.72 -0.46 -9.84
N TYR A 423 -6.09 -1.63 -9.69
CA TYR A 423 -4.75 -1.71 -9.13
C TYR A 423 -3.72 -0.94 -9.96
N LEU A 424 -3.80 -1.00 -11.28
CA LEU A 424 -2.92 -0.21 -12.15
C LEU A 424 -3.15 1.30 -11.97
N THR A 425 -4.41 1.74 -11.80
CA THR A 425 -4.71 3.17 -11.56
C THR A 425 -4.23 3.63 -10.17
N VAL A 426 -4.31 2.78 -9.14
CA VAL A 426 -3.74 3.07 -7.81
C VAL A 426 -2.23 3.25 -7.91
N GLY A 427 -1.53 2.29 -8.53
CA GLY A 427 -0.08 2.38 -8.74
C GLY A 427 0.33 3.62 -9.54
N ALA A 428 -0.44 3.95 -10.57
CA ALA A 428 -0.21 5.18 -11.34
C ALA A 428 -0.44 6.44 -10.51
N GLY A 429 -1.46 6.47 -9.65
CA GLY A 429 -1.71 7.56 -8.71
C GLY A 429 -0.53 7.78 -7.76
N MET A 430 0.01 6.70 -7.20
CA MET A 430 1.20 6.77 -6.33
C MET A 430 2.43 7.28 -7.09
N TYR A 431 2.68 6.79 -8.31
CA TYR A 431 3.78 7.29 -9.13
C TYR A 431 3.64 8.78 -9.46
N LEU A 432 2.45 9.22 -9.90
CA LEU A 432 2.15 10.63 -10.16
C LEU A 432 2.31 11.48 -8.91
N GLY A 433 1.90 10.97 -7.74
CA GLY A 433 2.13 11.62 -6.45
C GLY A 433 3.62 11.84 -6.17
N SER A 434 4.47 10.86 -6.47
CA SER A 434 5.92 10.97 -6.34
C SER A 434 6.54 11.92 -7.38
N GLU A 435 6.03 11.94 -8.62
CA GLU A 435 6.41 12.96 -9.61
C GLU A 435 6.13 14.38 -9.07
N ILE A 436 4.96 14.60 -8.49
CA ILE A 436 4.61 15.90 -7.90
C ILE A 436 5.50 16.20 -6.68
N ALA A 437 5.78 15.20 -5.82
CA ALA A 437 6.71 15.36 -4.71
C ALA A 437 8.09 15.79 -5.18
N SER A 438 8.59 15.23 -6.29
CA SER A 438 9.89 15.54 -6.85
C SER A 438 10.03 17.00 -7.29
N PHE A 439 8.95 17.67 -7.70
CA PHE A 439 8.93 19.11 -7.97
C PHE A 439 8.89 19.97 -6.70
N ALA A 440 8.40 19.40 -5.61
CA ALA A 440 8.32 20.07 -4.31
C ALA A 440 9.66 20.10 -3.58
N THR A 441 10.57 19.18 -3.91
CA THR A 441 11.90 19.05 -3.32
C THR A 441 12.93 19.82 -4.14
N PRO A 442 13.59 20.89 -3.58
CA PRO A 442 14.60 21.65 -4.30
C PRO A 442 15.84 20.78 -4.58
N ALA A 443 16.53 21.08 -5.70
CA ALA A 443 17.82 20.48 -6.02
C ALA A 443 18.81 20.66 -4.86
N ALA A 444 19.67 19.65 -4.62
CA ALA A 444 20.57 19.53 -3.46
C ALA A 444 21.50 20.74 -3.18
N ASN A 445 21.64 21.68 -4.13
CA ASN A 445 22.49 22.86 -4.03
C ASN A 445 21.76 24.17 -3.70
N ALA A 446 20.45 24.16 -3.46
CA ALA A 446 19.68 25.37 -3.13
C ALA A 446 19.61 25.54 -1.61
N ALA A 447 20.60 26.30 -1.05
CA ALA A 447 20.55 26.78 0.35
C ALA A 447 19.26 27.62 0.58
N PRO A 448 18.96 28.10 1.72
CA PRO A 448 17.74 28.36 2.50
C PRO A 448 16.37 28.42 1.80
N CYS A 449 16.30 28.22 0.49
CA CYS A 449 15.06 28.22 -0.29
C CYS A 449 14.16 26.97 -0.06
N LYS A 450 14.73 25.86 0.50
CA LYS A 450 14.02 24.59 0.73
C LYS A 450 12.74 24.77 1.55
N ILE A 451 12.80 25.53 2.63
CA ILE A 451 11.65 25.76 3.51
C ILE A 451 10.52 26.51 2.78
N THR A 452 10.86 27.50 1.96
CA THR A 452 9.87 28.33 1.26
C THR A 452 9.16 27.58 0.14
N ILE A 453 9.87 26.73 -0.61
CA ILE A 453 9.28 25.93 -1.70
C ILE A 453 8.38 24.83 -1.11
N MET A 454 8.84 24.10 -0.10
CA MET A 454 8.03 23.08 0.57
C MET A 454 6.75 23.71 1.19
N LYS A 455 6.87 24.87 1.85
CA LYS A 455 5.71 25.63 2.35
C LYS A 455 4.74 26.03 1.24
N ARG A 456 5.25 26.43 0.07
CA ARG A 456 4.42 26.76 -1.10
C ARG A 456 3.73 25.51 -1.67
N CYS A 457 4.42 24.38 -1.72
CA CYS A 457 3.84 23.15 -2.21
C CYS A 457 2.75 22.61 -1.29
N LEU A 458 2.95 22.63 0.02
CA LEU A 458 1.88 22.29 0.97
C LEU A 458 0.68 23.23 0.83
N ALA A 459 0.89 24.53 0.56
CA ALA A 459 -0.18 25.48 0.27
C ALA A 459 -0.90 25.17 -1.04
N LEU A 460 -0.16 24.82 -2.11
CA LEU A 460 -0.74 24.42 -3.40
C LEU A 460 -1.55 23.13 -3.26
N TRP A 461 -1.04 22.15 -2.51
CA TRP A 461 -1.75 20.92 -2.21
C TRP A 461 -3.03 21.18 -1.40
N ALA A 462 -2.97 22.02 -0.36
CA ALA A 462 -4.14 22.40 0.41
C ALA A 462 -5.20 23.07 -0.48
N TYR A 463 -4.77 23.96 -1.37
CA TYR A 463 -5.65 24.63 -2.33
C TYR A 463 -6.24 23.67 -3.36
N ALA A 464 -5.42 22.80 -3.94
CA ALA A 464 -5.89 21.81 -4.91
C ALA A 464 -6.88 20.80 -4.27
N ALA A 465 -6.65 20.38 -3.02
CA ALA A 465 -7.55 19.50 -2.30
C ALA A 465 -8.89 20.15 -1.91
N SER A 466 -8.91 21.49 -1.71
CA SER A 466 -10.15 22.23 -1.38
C SER A 466 -11.01 22.55 -2.61
N GLY A 467 -10.48 22.42 -3.83
CA GLY A 467 -11.19 22.71 -5.10
C GLY A 467 -12.01 21.53 -5.65
N TRP A 468 -12.09 20.41 -4.93
CA TRP A 468 -12.90 19.24 -5.21
C TRP A 468 -14.02 19.10 -4.18
#